data_ad3f733adecf1d1b9ffa1b192667fb56
#
_entry.id   ad3f733adecf1d1b9ffa1b192667fb56
#
_cell.length_a   1.000
_cell.length_b   1.000
_cell.length_c   1.000
_cell.angle_alpha   90.00
_cell.angle_beta   90.00
_cell.angle_gamma   90.00
#
_symmetry.space_group_name_H-M   'P 1'
#
loop_
_entity.id
_entity.type
_entity.pdbx_description
1 polymer ?
#
loop_
_entity_poly.entity_id
_entity_poly.type
_entity_poly.pdbx_seq_one_letter_code
_entity_poly.pdbx_strand_id
1 'polypeptide(L)'
;LFSVSIALYYKKQPLVGVVYVPYLKELYTALRGKGAFLNGRRLKVSNTSDIKKSFLTYCHGSESKHVKQAVELYKYFKLNSIDMRQLGSAAVELAWVAGGRVESLVIPGCKPWDAAAGILLVKEAGGRVTDFNNKDWSIYGQAGKILPNIDLLATNGRIHKKILSKL
;
A
#
# COMPACT_ATOMS: atom_id res chain seq x y z
N LEU A 1 9.61 10.78 -7.34
CA LEU A 1 8.49 11.25 -6.49
C LEU A 1 8.92 11.29 -5.04
N PHE A 2 8.47 12.28 -4.28
CA PHE A 2 8.65 12.38 -2.83
C PHE A 2 7.37 12.88 -2.19
N SER A 3 7.20 12.60 -0.89
CA SER A 3 6.03 13.02 -0.12
C SER A 3 6.37 13.22 1.35
N VAL A 4 5.51 13.95 2.05
CA VAL A 4 5.48 13.98 3.51
C VAL A 4 4.41 12.98 3.96
N SER A 5 4.78 12.03 4.83
CA SER A 5 3.90 10.98 5.33
C SER A 5 3.83 11.04 6.85
N ILE A 6 2.63 11.24 7.39
CA ILE A 6 2.38 11.39 8.83
C ILE A 6 1.25 10.45 9.24
N ALA A 7 1.47 9.68 10.31
CA ALA A 7 0.44 8.81 10.88
C ALA A 7 0.34 9.01 12.39
N LEU A 8 -0.88 9.13 12.89
CA LEU A 8 -1.17 9.08 14.31
C LEU A 8 -1.77 7.72 14.66
N TYR A 9 -1.18 7.06 15.65
CA TYR A 9 -1.69 5.79 16.20
C TYR A 9 -2.23 6.01 17.60
N TYR A 10 -3.38 5.42 17.89
CA TYR A 10 -3.97 5.39 19.21
C TYR A 10 -4.34 3.95 19.57
N LYS A 11 -3.91 3.47 20.75
CA LYS A 11 -4.10 2.07 21.19
C LYS A 11 -3.67 1.06 20.15
N LYS A 12 -2.48 1.27 19.54
CA LYS A 12 -1.87 0.43 18.49
C LYS A 12 -2.65 0.36 17.17
N GLN A 13 -3.63 1.22 16.97
CA GLN A 13 -4.42 1.30 15.73
C GLN A 13 -4.19 2.63 15.04
N PRO A 14 -4.08 2.68 13.70
CA PRO A 14 -4.00 3.95 12.99
C PRO A 14 -5.29 4.73 13.20
N LEU A 15 -5.16 6.00 13.58
CA LEU A 15 -6.27 6.92 13.79
C LEU A 15 -6.36 7.96 12.69
N VAL A 16 -5.22 8.60 12.36
CA VAL A 16 -5.11 9.60 11.28
C VAL A 16 -3.96 9.20 10.36
N GLY A 17 -4.16 9.34 9.07
CA GLY A 17 -3.12 9.19 8.05
C GLY A 17 -3.14 10.38 7.10
N VAL A 18 -1.97 10.96 6.84
CA VAL A 18 -1.78 12.07 5.90
C VAL A 18 -0.60 11.76 5.00
N VAL A 19 -0.80 11.89 3.70
CA VAL A 19 0.27 11.86 2.70
C VAL A 19 0.13 13.08 1.82
N TYR A 20 1.15 13.94 1.81
CA TYR A 20 1.19 15.11 0.95
C TYR A 20 2.26 14.95 -0.12
N VAL A 21 1.88 15.09 -1.38
CA VAL A 21 2.76 15.04 -2.55
C VAL A 21 2.93 16.46 -3.10
N PRO A 22 3.98 17.19 -2.70
CA PRO A 22 4.08 18.63 -2.97
C PRO A 22 4.06 18.99 -4.45
N TYR A 23 4.82 18.25 -5.26
CA TYR A 23 4.92 18.50 -6.71
C TYR A 23 3.57 18.37 -7.44
N LEU A 24 2.72 17.43 -7.00
CA LEU A 24 1.39 17.23 -7.57
C LEU A 24 0.30 18.07 -6.87
N LYS A 25 0.65 18.78 -5.78
CA LYS A 25 -0.30 19.50 -4.91
C LYS A 25 -1.44 18.59 -4.43
N GLU A 26 -1.13 17.34 -4.12
CA GLU A 26 -2.08 16.32 -3.70
C GLU A 26 -1.95 16.07 -2.19
N LEU A 27 -3.01 16.40 -1.45
CA LEU A 27 -3.15 16.12 -0.03
C LEU A 27 -4.12 14.96 0.17
N TYR A 28 -3.59 13.80 0.52
CA TYR A 28 -4.35 12.62 0.89
C TYR A 28 -4.53 12.58 2.40
N THR A 29 -5.76 12.42 2.86
CA THR A 29 -6.08 12.35 4.29
C THR A 29 -7.03 11.20 4.58
N ALA A 30 -6.87 10.55 5.74
CA ALA A 30 -7.83 9.57 6.25
C ALA A 30 -7.98 9.73 7.76
N LEU A 31 -9.20 9.55 8.23
CA LEU A 31 -9.54 9.39 9.64
C LEU A 31 -10.31 8.08 9.80
N ARG A 32 -9.90 7.24 10.73
CA ARG A 32 -10.51 5.92 10.96
C ARG A 32 -12.03 6.01 11.12
N GLY A 33 -12.75 5.24 10.27
CA GLY A 33 -14.21 5.20 10.21
C GLY A 33 -14.88 6.42 9.55
N LYS A 34 -14.08 7.35 8.95
CA LYS A 34 -14.62 8.54 8.29
C LYS A 34 -14.34 8.59 6.80
N GLY A 35 -13.53 7.65 6.29
CA GLY A 35 -13.13 7.58 4.89
C GLY A 35 -11.80 8.24 4.59
N ALA A 36 -11.37 8.10 3.33
CA ALA A 36 -10.17 8.72 2.77
C ALA A 36 -10.53 9.80 1.75
N PHE A 37 -9.68 10.82 1.64
CA PHE A 37 -9.93 11.98 0.79
C PHE A 37 -8.67 12.44 0.07
N LEU A 38 -8.81 12.96 -1.15
CA LEU A 38 -7.80 13.72 -1.89
C LEU A 38 -8.28 15.16 -2.08
N ASN A 39 -7.57 16.12 -1.53
CA ASN A 39 -7.94 17.54 -1.60
C ASN A 39 -9.43 17.77 -1.25
N GLY A 40 -9.93 17.10 -0.19
CA GLY A 40 -11.31 17.17 0.28
C GLY A 40 -12.32 16.31 -0.49
N ARG A 41 -11.94 15.69 -1.62
CA ARG A 41 -12.82 14.78 -2.38
C ARG A 41 -12.67 13.34 -1.91
N ARG A 42 -13.79 12.68 -1.62
CA ARG A 42 -13.79 11.30 -1.11
C ARG A 42 -13.16 10.33 -2.11
N LEU A 43 -12.28 9.48 -1.62
CA LEU A 43 -11.61 8.44 -2.40
C LEU A 43 -12.38 7.13 -2.37
N LYS A 44 -12.19 6.36 -3.43
CA LYS A 44 -12.54 4.95 -3.54
C LYS A 44 -11.45 4.22 -4.32
N VAL A 45 -11.11 3.02 -3.89
CA VAL A 45 -10.27 2.11 -4.68
C VAL A 45 -10.93 1.74 -6.01
N SER A 46 -10.15 1.26 -6.97
CA SER A 46 -10.65 0.84 -8.29
C SER A 46 -11.58 -0.38 -8.19
N ASN A 47 -12.42 -0.57 -9.21
CA ASN A 47 -13.33 -1.72 -9.32
C ASN A 47 -12.77 -2.88 -10.17
N THR A 48 -11.52 -2.77 -10.63
CA THR A 48 -10.86 -3.79 -11.47
C THR A 48 -10.74 -5.12 -10.71
N SER A 49 -11.21 -6.22 -11.29
CA SER A 49 -11.18 -7.56 -10.70
C SER A 49 -10.33 -8.56 -11.47
N ASP A 50 -9.79 -8.15 -12.62
CA ASP A 50 -8.93 -8.96 -13.48
C ASP A 50 -7.49 -8.43 -13.44
N ILE A 51 -6.53 -9.29 -13.09
CA ILE A 51 -5.10 -8.92 -13.05
C ILE A 51 -4.63 -8.49 -14.44
N LYS A 52 -5.08 -9.10 -15.51
CA LYS A 52 -4.71 -8.74 -16.88
C LYS A 52 -5.12 -7.32 -17.27
N LYS A 53 -6.10 -6.75 -16.54
CA LYS A 53 -6.59 -5.37 -16.72
C LYS A 53 -6.12 -4.44 -15.60
N SER A 54 -5.17 -4.88 -14.79
CA SER A 54 -4.68 -4.14 -13.63
C SER A 54 -3.35 -3.47 -13.91
N PHE A 55 -3.18 -2.27 -13.36
CA PHE A 55 -1.91 -1.57 -13.25
C PHE A 55 -1.38 -1.75 -11.84
N LEU A 56 -0.22 -2.38 -11.69
CA LEU A 56 0.34 -2.77 -10.40
C LEU A 56 1.58 -1.95 -10.08
N THR A 57 1.86 -1.76 -8.79
CA THR A 57 3.11 -1.16 -8.33
C THR A 57 3.82 -2.07 -7.34
N TYR A 58 5.13 -1.85 -7.20
CA TYR A 58 5.96 -2.55 -6.24
C TYR A 58 7.08 -1.65 -5.71
N CYS A 59 7.51 -1.95 -4.51
CA CYS A 59 8.76 -1.49 -3.91
C CYS A 59 9.44 -2.68 -3.23
N HIS A 60 10.54 -2.44 -2.55
CA HIS A 60 11.25 -3.45 -1.77
C HIS A 60 12.02 -2.81 -0.61
N GLY A 61 12.24 -3.59 0.46
CA GLY A 61 13.18 -3.25 1.50
C GLY A 61 14.64 -3.31 1.01
N SER A 62 15.57 -2.79 1.81
CA SER A 62 16.98 -2.66 1.45
C SER A 62 17.79 -3.97 1.50
N GLU A 63 17.23 -5.03 2.11
CA GLU A 63 17.93 -6.31 2.20
C GLU A 63 17.92 -7.06 0.87
N SER A 64 19.01 -7.73 0.52
CA SER A 64 19.17 -8.47 -0.73
C SER A 64 18.05 -9.49 -1.01
N LYS A 65 17.54 -10.15 0.07
CA LYS A 65 16.41 -11.08 -0.05
C LYS A 65 15.13 -10.40 -0.54
N HIS A 66 14.85 -9.17 -0.06
CA HIS A 66 13.66 -8.40 -0.45
C HIS A 66 13.77 -7.93 -1.91
N VAL A 67 14.97 -7.53 -2.34
CA VAL A 67 15.24 -7.16 -3.74
C VAL A 67 15.01 -8.35 -4.66
N LYS A 68 15.57 -9.53 -4.34
CA LYS A 68 15.39 -10.76 -5.13
C LYS A 68 13.92 -11.13 -5.26
N GLN A 69 13.18 -11.12 -4.14
CA GLN A 69 11.75 -11.41 -4.14
C GLN A 69 10.96 -10.41 -5.00
N ALA A 70 11.26 -9.12 -4.89
CA ALA A 70 10.60 -8.09 -5.71
C ALA A 70 10.86 -8.27 -7.21
N VAL A 71 12.07 -8.69 -7.62
CA VAL A 71 12.42 -8.96 -9.02
C VAL A 71 11.61 -10.15 -9.56
N GLU A 72 11.46 -11.24 -8.80
CA GLU A 72 10.65 -12.39 -9.23
C GLU A 72 9.15 -12.01 -9.36
N LEU A 73 8.63 -11.23 -8.42
CA LEU A 73 7.26 -10.70 -8.50
C LEU A 73 7.07 -9.78 -9.71
N TYR A 74 8.03 -8.88 -9.94
CA TYR A 74 8.02 -8.02 -11.13
C TYR A 74 7.97 -8.84 -12.41
N LYS A 75 8.85 -9.83 -12.57
CA LYS A 75 8.88 -10.72 -13.73
C LYS A 75 7.52 -11.37 -14.00
N TYR A 76 6.91 -11.95 -12.94
CA TYR A 76 5.61 -12.61 -13.09
C TYR A 76 4.50 -11.61 -13.48
N PHE A 77 4.35 -10.53 -12.72
CA PHE A 77 3.22 -9.61 -12.92
C PHE A 77 3.39 -8.72 -14.15
N LYS A 78 4.63 -8.42 -14.56
CA LYS A 78 4.89 -7.69 -15.80
C LYS A 78 4.34 -8.42 -17.03
N LEU A 79 4.36 -9.76 -17.02
CA LEU A 79 3.85 -10.60 -18.10
C LEU A 79 2.35 -10.89 -17.98
N ASN A 80 1.74 -10.67 -16.81
CA ASN A 80 0.38 -11.10 -16.50
C ASN A 80 -0.58 -9.97 -16.09
N SER A 81 -0.15 -8.71 -16.20
CA SER A 81 -0.97 -7.50 -15.95
C SER A 81 -0.83 -6.51 -17.12
N ILE A 82 -1.52 -5.38 -17.07
CA ILE A 82 -1.28 -4.28 -18.03
C ILE A 82 0.16 -3.80 -17.90
N ASP A 83 0.57 -3.52 -16.68
CA ASP A 83 1.95 -3.13 -16.36
C ASP A 83 2.22 -3.28 -14.86
N MET A 84 3.51 -3.38 -14.50
CA MET A 84 3.98 -3.29 -13.13
C MET A 84 5.13 -2.29 -13.06
N ARG A 85 5.04 -1.31 -12.17
CA ARG A 85 5.97 -0.18 -12.05
C ARG A 85 6.50 -0.03 -10.63
N GLN A 86 7.71 0.47 -10.52
CA GLN A 86 8.28 0.99 -9.28
C GLN A 86 8.36 2.52 -9.38
N LEU A 87 7.67 3.22 -8.49
CA LEU A 87 7.68 4.69 -8.46
C LEU A 87 8.67 5.24 -7.43
N GLY A 88 9.12 4.40 -6.49
CA GLY A 88 10.14 4.71 -5.51
C GLY A 88 9.63 5.47 -4.29
N SER A 89 8.32 5.49 -4.05
CA SER A 89 7.71 6.08 -2.86
C SER A 89 6.50 5.28 -2.41
N ALA A 90 6.70 4.40 -1.42
CA ALA A 90 5.65 3.55 -0.88
C ALA A 90 4.42 4.35 -0.42
N ALA A 91 4.62 5.50 0.23
CA ALA A 91 3.52 6.34 0.70
C ALA A 91 2.67 6.89 -0.47
N VAL A 92 3.30 7.33 -1.57
CA VAL A 92 2.59 7.80 -2.78
C VAL A 92 1.87 6.66 -3.45
N GLU A 93 2.52 5.49 -3.58
CA GLU A 93 1.94 4.32 -4.23
C GLU A 93 0.73 3.79 -3.44
N LEU A 94 0.76 3.78 -2.09
CA LEU A 94 -0.39 3.48 -1.24
C LEU A 94 -1.53 4.49 -1.43
N ALA A 95 -1.21 5.78 -1.51
CA ALA A 95 -2.20 6.82 -1.79
C ALA A 95 -2.85 6.64 -3.16
N TRP A 96 -2.09 6.18 -4.17
CA TRP A 96 -2.62 5.88 -5.49
C TRP A 96 -3.51 4.62 -5.51
N VAL A 97 -3.19 3.59 -4.71
CA VAL A 97 -4.12 2.46 -4.48
C VAL A 97 -5.42 2.97 -3.88
N ALA A 98 -5.36 3.81 -2.83
CA ALA A 98 -6.55 4.39 -2.20
C ALA A 98 -7.38 5.24 -3.17
N GLY A 99 -6.71 5.92 -4.10
CA GLY A 99 -7.34 6.75 -5.14
C GLY A 99 -7.81 5.99 -6.38
N GLY A 100 -7.61 4.67 -6.43
CA GLY A 100 -7.99 3.83 -7.58
C GLY A 100 -7.19 4.09 -8.85
N ARG A 101 -6.00 4.69 -8.75
CA ARG A 101 -5.09 4.93 -9.90
C ARG A 101 -4.28 3.70 -10.25
N VAL A 102 -4.03 2.84 -9.28
CA VAL A 102 -3.41 1.53 -9.43
C VAL A 102 -4.16 0.51 -8.57
N GLU A 103 -4.10 -0.75 -8.94
CA GLU A 103 -4.87 -1.80 -8.27
C GLU A 103 -4.16 -2.41 -7.08
N SER A 104 -2.82 -2.32 -7.05
CA SER A 104 -2.05 -2.86 -5.92
C SER A 104 -0.70 -2.21 -5.75
N LEU A 105 -0.17 -2.37 -4.52
CA LEU A 105 1.22 -2.20 -4.16
C LEU A 105 1.70 -3.45 -3.41
N VAL A 106 2.85 -4.00 -3.84
CA VAL A 106 3.52 -5.14 -3.20
C VAL A 106 4.90 -4.70 -2.72
N ILE A 107 5.21 -4.94 -1.45
CA ILE A 107 6.52 -4.57 -0.87
C ILE A 107 7.05 -5.70 0.02
N PRO A 108 7.98 -6.51 -0.45
CA PRO A 108 8.79 -7.34 0.44
C PRO A 108 9.62 -6.46 1.38
N GLY A 109 9.47 -6.63 2.70
CA GLY A 109 10.27 -5.94 3.71
C GLY A 109 10.02 -4.44 3.83
N CYS A 110 8.76 -4.00 3.82
CA CYS A 110 8.36 -2.61 4.01
C CYS A 110 8.73 -2.07 5.39
N LYS A 111 9.24 -0.84 5.45
CA LYS A 111 9.44 -0.14 6.71
C LYS A 111 8.10 0.40 7.25
N PRO A 112 7.85 0.29 8.57
CA PRO A 112 6.57 0.71 9.14
C PRO A 112 6.23 2.19 8.90
N TRP A 113 7.22 3.09 8.96
CA TRP A 113 7.02 4.53 8.73
C TRP A 113 6.70 4.88 7.28
N ASP A 114 7.11 4.06 6.30
CA ASP A 114 6.80 4.28 4.88
C ASP A 114 5.32 3.95 4.58
N ALA A 115 4.72 3.05 5.35
CA ALA A 115 3.37 2.56 5.10
C ALA A 115 2.31 3.07 6.09
N ALA A 116 2.71 3.50 7.30
CA ALA A 116 1.81 3.77 8.41
C ALA A 116 0.60 4.67 8.08
N ALA A 117 0.80 5.74 7.31
CA ALA A 117 -0.30 6.61 6.86
C ALA A 117 -1.09 6.00 5.70
N GLY A 118 -0.37 5.46 4.71
CA GLY A 118 -0.95 4.96 3.47
C GLY A 118 -1.88 3.76 3.67
N ILE A 119 -1.58 2.88 4.66
CA ILE A 119 -2.48 1.74 4.95
C ILE A 119 -3.85 2.20 5.45
N LEU A 120 -3.92 3.29 6.22
CA LEU A 120 -5.20 3.84 6.63
C LEU A 120 -5.95 4.42 5.43
N LEU A 121 -5.26 5.13 4.54
CA LEU A 121 -5.86 5.63 3.29
C LEU A 121 -6.50 4.50 2.49
N VAL A 122 -5.77 3.40 2.27
CA VAL A 122 -6.27 2.24 1.51
C VAL A 122 -7.47 1.60 2.19
N LYS A 123 -7.41 1.33 3.50
CA LYS A 123 -8.51 0.72 4.28
C LYS A 123 -9.76 1.61 4.25
N GLU A 124 -9.62 2.91 4.47
CA GLU A 124 -10.72 3.87 4.49
C GLU A 124 -11.31 4.15 3.09
N ALA A 125 -10.55 3.88 2.02
CA ALA A 125 -11.03 3.92 0.65
C ALA A 125 -11.73 2.61 0.19
N GLY A 126 -11.82 1.59 1.07
CA GLY A 126 -12.45 0.30 0.80
C GLY A 126 -11.52 -0.76 0.20
N GLY A 127 -10.21 -0.54 0.25
CA GLY A 127 -9.19 -1.51 -0.14
C GLY A 127 -8.82 -2.49 0.98
N ARG A 128 -7.89 -3.39 0.69
CA ARG A 128 -7.39 -4.40 1.63
C ARG A 128 -5.88 -4.30 1.78
N VAL A 129 -5.39 -4.45 3.03
CA VAL A 129 -3.96 -4.41 3.35
C VAL A 129 -3.61 -5.55 4.28
N THR A 130 -2.70 -6.44 3.86
CA THR A 130 -2.22 -7.60 4.66
C THR A 130 -0.70 -7.74 4.56
N ASP A 131 -0.15 -8.62 5.39
CA ASP A 131 1.14 -9.23 5.11
C ASP A 131 1.01 -10.34 4.03
N PHE A 132 2.12 -10.99 3.67
CA PHE A 132 2.12 -12.08 2.68
C PHE A 132 1.52 -13.39 3.20
N ASN A 133 1.25 -13.50 4.52
CA ASN A 133 0.52 -14.59 5.14
C ASN A 133 -0.97 -14.30 5.29
N ASN A 134 -1.49 -13.26 4.60
CA ASN A 134 -2.89 -12.84 4.66
C ASN A 134 -3.37 -12.35 6.05
N LYS A 135 -2.46 -12.01 6.96
CA LYS A 135 -2.78 -11.39 8.24
C LYS A 135 -2.91 -9.88 8.06
N ASP A 136 -3.84 -9.26 8.78
CA ASP A 136 -3.99 -7.80 8.77
C ASP A 136 -2.67 -7.13 9.09
N TRP A 137 -2.28 -6.20 8.23
CA TRP A 137 -1.02 -5.51 8.36
C TRP A 137 -0.99 -4.58 9.58
N SER A 138 0.07 -4.69 10.38
CA SER A 138 0.28 -3.90 11.60
C SER A 138 1.75 -3.56 11.75
N ILE A 139 2.04 -2.34 12.22
CA ILE A 139 3.40 -1.95 12.59
C ILE A 139 3.87 -2.61 13.89
N TYR A 140 2.94 -3.20 14.65
CA TYR A 140 3.23 -3.81 15.96
C TYR A 140 3.26 -5.33 15.86
N GLY A 141 4.32 -5.93 16.42
CA GLY A 141 4.40 -7.36 16.68
C GLY A 141 3.65 -7.80 17.94
N GLN A 142 3.70 -9.10 18.23
CA GLN A 142 2.98 -9.71 19.37
C GLN A 142 3.32 -9.05 20.72
N ALA A 143 4.59 -8.69 20.95
CA ALA A 143 5.03 -8.01 22.18
C ALA A 143 4.72 -6.49 22.20
N GLY A 144 3.99 -5.98 21.21
CA GLY A 144 3.69 -4.55 21.09
C GLY A 144 4.87 -3.67 20.67
N LYS A 145 6.01 -4.26 20.30
CA LYS A 145 7.15 -3.54 19.73
C LYS A 145 6.93 -3.27 18.26
N ILE A 146 7.43 -2.13 17.77
CA ILE A 146 7.41 -1.81 16.32
C ILE A 146 8.34 -2.79 15.59
N LEU A 147 7.82 -3.40 14.55
CA LEU A 147 8.56 -4.35 13.71
C LEU A 147 9.50 -3.59 12.76
N PRO A 148 10.72 -4.08 12.50
CA PRO A 148 11.69 -3.37 11.67
C PRO A 148 11.35 -3.43 10.16
N ASN A 149 10.84 -4.56 9.72
CA ASN A 149 10.45 -4.82 8.32
C ASN A 149 9.21 -5.73 8.31
N ILE A 150 8.26 -5.45 7.43
CA ILE A 150 7.01 -6.20 7.32
C ILE A 150 6.65 -6.31 5.85
N ASP A 151 6.41 -7.51 5.34
CA ASP A 151 5.92 -7.68 3.98
C ASP A 151 4.54 -7.03 3.87
N LEU A 152 4.29 -6.32 2.77
CA LEU A 152 3.07 -5.56 2.58
C LEU A 152 2.43 -5.87 1.23
N LEU A 153 1.16 -6.24 1.27
CA LEU A 153 0.28 -6.29 0.11
C LEU A 153 -0.92 -5.35 0.35
N ALA A 154 -0.98 -4.26 -0.40
CA ALA A 154 -2.13 -3.37 -0.45
C ALA A 154 -2.81 -3.48 -1.81
N THR A 155 -4.15 -3.57 -1.83
CA THR A 155 -4.90 -3.72 -3.08
C THR A 155 -6.26 -3.04 -3.01
N ASN A 156 -6.97 -2.99 -4.15
CA ASN A 156 -8.38 -2.62 -4.23
C ASN A 156 -9.35 -3.65 -3.61
N GLY A 157 -8.86 -4.72 -2.98
CA GLY A 157 -9.64 -5.81 -2.39
C GLY A 157 -10.08 -6.88 -3.41
N ARG A 158 -10.37 -6.53 -4.65
CA ARG A 158 -10.93 -7.46 -5.65
C ARG A 158 -9.90 -8.43 -6.23
N ILE A 159 -8.66 -7.98 -6.39
CA ILE A 159 -7.54 -8.81 -6.91
C ILE A 159 -6.65 -9.36 -5.79
N HIS A 160 -6.96 -9.06 -4.51
CA HIS A 160 -6.10 -9.39 -3.37
C HIS A 160 -5.70 -10.87 -3.30
N LYS A 161 -6.69 -11.76 -3.30
CA LYS A 161 -6.45 -13.21 -3.24
C LYS A 161 -5.63 -13.73 -4.43
N LYS A 162 -5.85 -13.15 -5.62
CA LYS A 162 -5.13 -13.53 -6.84
C LYS A 162 -3.65 -13.15 -6.77
N ILE A 163 -3.33 -11.97 -6.22
CA ILE A 163 -1.94 -11.56 -6.01
C ILE A 163 -1.32 -12.41 -4.90
N LEU A 164 -2.00 -12.55 -3.76
CA LEU A 164 -1.51 -13.29 -2.60
C LEU A 164 -1.11 -14.73 -2.94
N SER A 165 -1.83 -15.39 -3.87
CA SER A 165 -1.49 -16.76 -4.31
C SER A 165 -0.19 -16.85 -5.11
N LYS A 166 0.50 -15.74 -5.37
CA LYS A 166 1.77 -15.64 -6.11
C LYS A 166 2.92 -15.09 -5.25
N LEU A 167 2.64 -14.74 -4.00
CA LEU A 167 3.61 -14.32 -2.99
C LEU A 167 4.10 -15.51 -2.18
#